data_e190d33126f13d91cd24bf0c24f451f7
#
_entry.id   e190d33126f13d91cd24bf0c24f451f7
#
_cell.length_a   1.000
_cell.length_b   1.000
_cell.length_c   1.000
_cell.angle_alpha   90.00
_cell.angle_beta   90.00
_cell.angle_gamma   90.00
#
_symmetry.space_group_name_H-M   'P 1'
#
loop_
_entity.id
_entity.type
_entity.pdbx_description
1 polymer ?
#
loop_
_entity_poly.entity_id
_entity_poly.type
_entity_poly.pdbx_seq_one_letter_code
_entity_poly.pdbx_strand_id
1 'polypeptide(L)'
;MKHILFELEGCPFSALDDEEHIKFCLLHAAKASHSQVLKIETHKFEPQGVTGFALLAESHLSIHTWPEKGVAVCDIFTCGDGCQPELAVEYLSEWLESTNTKSK
;
A
#
# COMPACT_ATOMS: atom_id res chain seq x y z
N MET A 1 -16.80 5.62 8.38
CA MET A 1 -15.57 5.92 7.66
C MET A 1 -14.36 5.58 8.51
N LYS A 2 -13.33 5.00 7.86
CA LYS A 2 -12.08 4.68 8.54
C LYS A 2 -10.92 5.20 7.71
N HIS A 3 -9.92 5.75 8.37
CA HIS A 3 -8.69 6.20 7.72
C HIS A 3 -7.50 5.70 8.54
N ILE A 4 -6.66 4.89 7.93
CA ILE A 4 -5.47 4.36 8.59
C ILE A 4 -4.25 4.86 7.85
N LEU A 5 -3.38 5.55 8.57
CA LEU A 5 -2.07 5.96 8.08
C LEU A 5 -1.05 5.06 8.76
N PHE A 6 -0.19 4.41 7.97
CA PHE A 6 0.75 3.46 8.55
C PHE A 6 2.07 3.47 7.81
N GLU A 7 3.10 3.00 8.49
CA GLU A 7 4.45 2.92 7.96
C GLU A 7 4.94 1.48 8.10
N LEU A 8 5.54 0.96 7.02
CA LEU A 8 6.14 -0.36 6.99
C LEU A 8 7.65 -0.18 7.02
N GLU A 9 8.33 -0.91 7.91
CA GLU A 9 9.78 -0.82 8.10
C GLU A 9 10.43 -2.17 7.86
N GLY A 10 11.72 -2.15 7.53
CA GLY A 10 12.48 -3.37 7.34
C GLY A 10 12.13 -4.12 6.07
N CYS A 11 11.59 -3.44 5.08
CA CYS A 11 11.26 -4.05 3.80
C CYS A 11 12.51 -4.18 2.93
N PRO A 12 12.65 -5.29 2.18
CA PRO A 12 13.78 -5.42 1.25
C PRO A 12 13.75 -4.35 0.17
N PHE A 13 14.92 -3.87 -0.23
CA PHE A 13 15.05 -2.89 -1.32
C PHE A 13 14.31 -3.38 -2.57
N SER A 14 14.52 -4.64 -2.94
CA SER A 14 13.95 -5.19 -4.17
C SER A 14 12.42 -5.21 -4.17
N ALA A 15 11.80 -5.37 -3.01
CA ALA A 15 10.34 -5.36 -2.92
C ALA A 15 9.79 -3.94 -3.12
N LEU A 16 10.49 -2.94 -2.58
CA LEU A 16 10.02 -1.55 -2.60
C LEU A 16 10.32 -0.83 -3.90
N ASP A 17 11.31 -1.30 -4.67
CA ASP A 17 11.74 -0.62 -5.88
C ASP A 17 11.17 -1.24 -7.16
N ASP A 18 10.32 -2.23 -7.03
CA ASP A 18 9.73 -2.95 -8.17
C ASP A 18 8.33 -2.42 -8.44
N GLU A 19 8.20 -1.60 -9.47
CA GLU A 19 6.92 -0.95 -9.80
C GLU A 19 5.80 -1.96 -10.05
N GLU A 20 6.10 -3.05 -10.76
CA GLU A 20 5.08 -4.06 -11.05
C GLU A 20 4.64 -4.78 -9.78
N HIS A 21 5.57 -5.03 -8.86
CA HIS A 21 5.24 -5.64 -7.58
C HIS A 21 4.37 -4.71 -6.73
N ILE A 22 4.68 -3.41 -6.75
CA ILE A 22 3.87 -2.42 -6.04
C ILE A 22 2.45 -2.37 -6.61
N LYS A 23 2.30 -2.40 -7.94
CA LYS A 23 0.97 -2.46 -8.57
C LYS A 23 0.20 -3.69 -8.11
N PHE A 24 0.87 -4.84 -8.11
CA PHE A 24 0.27 -6.10 -7.66
C PHE A 24 -0.19 -5.97 -6.21
N CYS A 25 0.66 -5.43 -5.35
CA CYS A 25 0.35 -5.28 -3.93
C CYS A 25 -0.83 -4.34 -3.71
N LEU A 26 -0.89 -3.22 -4.44
CA LEU A 26 -2.01 -2.28 -4.31
C LEU A 26 -3.33 -2.95 -4.71
N LEU A 27 -3.32 -3.64 -5.84
CA LEU A 27 -4.52 -4.31 -6.33
C LEU A 27 -5.03 -5.34 -5.33
N HIS A 28 -4.14 -6.21 -4.87
CA HIS A 28 -4.57 -7.32 -4.02
C HIS A 28 -4.83 -6.90 -2.58
N ALA A 29 -4.13 -5.87 -2.09
CA ALA A 29 -4.44 -5.32 -0.77
C ALA A 29 -5.84 -4.69 -0.76
N ALA A 30 -6.18 -3.96 -1.83
CA ALA A 30 -7.50 -3.37 -1.95
C ALA A 30 -8.59 -4.46 -1.98
N LYS A 31 -8.35 -5.53 -2.74
CA LYS A 31 -9.30 -6.65 -2.78
C LYS A 31 -9.42 -7.34 -1.43
N ALA A 32 -8.30 -7.50 -0.72
CA ALA A 32 -8.29 -8.10 0.61
C ALA A 32 -9.12 -7.30 1.60
N SER A 33 -9.19 -5.98 1.41
CA SER A 33 -9.99 -5.10 2.27
C SER A 33 -11.48 -5.05 1.86
N HIS A 34 -11.86 -5.85 0.86
CA HIS A 34 -13.22 -5.88 0.33
C HIS A 34 -13.63 -4.58 -0.35
N SER A 35 -12.68 -3.94 -1.03
CA SER A 35 -12.91 -2.69 -1.76
C SER A 35 -12.99 -2.96 -3.26
N GLN A 36 -13.79 -2.16 -3.95
CA GLN A 36 -13.88 -2.23 -5.41
C GLN A 36 -12.83 -1.32 -6.02
N VAL A 37 -11.93 -1.89 -6.82
CA VAL A 37 -10.85 -1.13 -7.45
C VAL A 37 -11.35 -0.52 -8.74
N LEU A 38 -11.18 0.79 -8.88
CA LEU A 38 -11.53 1.51 -10.10
C LEU A 38 -10.31 1.78 -10.97
N LYS A 39 -9.17 2.07 -10.36
CA LYS A 39 -7.96 2.41 -11.11
C LYS A 39 -6.72 2.23 -10.23
N ILE A 40 -5.63 1.80 -10.85
CA ILE A 40 -4.31 1.75 -10.19
C ILE A 40 -3.37 2.62 -11.01
N GLU A 41 -2.64 3.52 -10.36
CA GLU A 41 -1.61 4.35 -10.97
C GLU A 41 -0.33 4.26 -10.16
N THR A 42 0.79 4.17 -10.84
CA THR A 42 2.10 4.15 -10.18
C THR A 42 3.09 4.99 -10.96
N HIS A 43 4.12 5.44 -10.25
CA HIS A 43 5.24 6.16 -10.85
C HIS A 43 6.54 5.64 -10.24
N LYS A 44 7.46 5.21 -11.10
CA LYS A 44 8.79 4.75 -10.68
C LYS A 44 9.76 5.93 -10.76
N PHE A 45 10.42 6.22 -9.66
CA PHE A 45 11.41 7.30 -9.60
C PHE A 45 12.81 6.77 -9.88
N GLU A 46 13.66 7.64 -10.40
CA GLU A 46 15.07 7.36 -10.58
C GLU A 46 15.86 8.19 -9.56
N PRO A 47 16.84 7.61 -8.85
CA PRO A 47 17.39 6.27 -9.02
C PRO A 47 16.58 5.17 -8.33
N GLN A 48 15.67 5.48 -7.40
CA GLN A 48 14.85 4.47 -6.74
C GLN A 48 13.58 5.09 -6.16
N GLY A 49 12.61 4.23 -5.86
CA GLY A 49 11.37 4.62 -5.21
C GLY A 49 10.17 4.47 -6.13
N VAL A 50 9.03 4.19 -5.53
CA VAL A 50 7.75 4.07 -6.24
C VAL A 50 6.69 4.80 -5.43
N THR A 51 5.87 5.58 -6.11
CA THR A 51 4.65 6.14 -5.53
C THR A 51 3.48 5.54 -6.30
N GLY A 52 2.44 5.15 -5.58
CA GLY A 52 1.27 4.60 -6.24
C GLY A 52 0.01 4.77 -5.44
N PHE A 53 -1.10 4.62 -6.13
CA PHE A 53 -2.39 4.62 -5.45
C PHE A 53 -3.38 3.73 -6.19
N ALA A 54 -4.34 3.21 -5.43
CA ALA A 54 -5.52 2.54 -5.95
C ALA A 54 -6.71 3.45 -5.68
N LEU A 55 -7.38 3.87 -6.74
CA LEU A 55 -8.64 4.59 -6.61
C LEU A 55 -9.73 3.54 -6.40
N LEU A 56 -10.43 3.64 -5.30
CA LEU A 56 -11.47 2.69 -4.93
C LEU A 56 -12.83 3.39 -5.01
N ALA A 57 -13.91 2.60 -5.09
CA ALA A 57 -15.24 3.19 -5.04
C ALA A 57 -15.40 3.91 -3.69
N GLU A 58 -15.44 5.25 -3.74
CA GLU A 58 -15.57 6.17 -2.60
C GLU A 58 -14.41 6.13 -1.61
N SER A 59 -13.21 5.69 -2.08
CA SER A 59 -12.06 5.59 -1.16
C SER A 59 -10.75 5.48 -1.92
N HIS A 60 -9.65 5.25 -1.21
CA HIS A 60 -8.33 5.10 -1.84
C HIS A 60 -7.37 4.32 -0.95
N LEU A 61 -6.32 3.80 -1.59
CA LEU A 61 -5.17 3.20 -0.92
C LEU A 61 -3.93 3.77 -1.60
N SER A 62 -3.02 4.35 -0.85
CA SER A 62 -1.80 4.93 -1.42
C SER A 62 -0.54 4.40 -0.77
N ILE A 63 0.57 4.47 -1.50
CA ILE A 63 1.87 4.03 -1.01
C ILE A 63 2.97 4.93 -1.58
N HIS A 64 3.96 5.22 -0.74
CA HIS A 64 5.22 5.86 -1.13
C HIS A 64 6.34 5.01 -0.57
N THR A 65 7.31 4.64 -1.41
CA THR A 65 8.40 3.80 -0.95
C THR A 65 9.74 4.55 -0.95
N TRP A 66 10.57 4.22 0.04
CA TRP A 66 11.96 4.65 0.15
C TRP A 66 12.81 3.40 0.27
N PRO A 67 13.13 2.74 -0.88
CA PRO A 67 13.86 1.47 -0.84
C PRO A 67 15.20 1.55 -0.11
N GLU A 68 15.89 2.68 -0.22
CA GLU A 68 17.19 2.87 0.44
C GLU A 68 17.08 2.87 1.97
N LYS A 69 15.88 3.12 2.49
CA LYS A 69 15.62 3.10 3.94
C LYS A 69 14.85 1.87 4.38
N GLY A 70 14.40 1.05 3.42
CA GLY A 70 13.56 -0.10 3.73
C GLY A 70 12.18 0.30 4.24
N VAL A 71 11.65 1.46 3.82
CA VAL A 71 10.44 2.05 4.40
C VAL A 71 9.40 2.30 3.31
N ALA A 72 8.14 2.03 3.65
CA ALA A 72 6.99 2.45 2.84
C ALA A 72 6.01 3.16 3.76
N VAL A 73 5.48 4.29 3.30
CA VAL A 73 4.44 5.04 4.00
C VAL A 73 3.16 4.90 3.21
N CYS A 74 2.11 4.47 3.89
CA CYS A 74 0.85 4.11 3.23
C CYS A 74 -0.32 4.73 3.96
N ASP A 75 -1.42 4.96 3.22
CA ASP A 75 -2.68 5.25 3.87
C ASP A 75 -3.81 4.55 3.14
N ILE A 76 -4.85 4.19 3.88
CA ILE A 76 -6.07 3.65 3.32
C ILE A 76 -7.26 4.36 3.96
N PHE A 77 -8.13 4.89 3.09
CA PHE A 77 -9.37 5.53 3.50
C PHE A 77 -10.52 4.74 2.91
N THR A 78 -11.44 4.32 3.76
CA THR A 78 -12.62 3.57 3.31
C THR A 78 -13.89 4.22 3.85
N CYS A 79 -14.91 4.21 3.02
CA CYS A 79 -16.25 4.60 3.45
C CYS A 79 -17.19 3.49 3.07
N GLY A 80 -17.97 3.03 3.91
CA GLY A 80 -18.96 2.03 3.60
C GLY A 80 -18.84 0.82 4.47
N ASP A 81 -19.96 0.15 4.62
CA ASP A 81 -20.07 -1.04 5.43
C ASP A 81 -19.43 -2.21 4.70
N GLY A 82 -18.79 -3.08 5.45
CA GLY A 82 -18.19 -4.28 4.88
C GLY A 82 -16.74 -4.12 4.44
N CYS A 83 -16.22 -2.90 4.34
CA CYS A 83 -14.81 -2.70 4.06
C CYS A 83 -13.99 -2.93 5.33
N GLN A 84 -12.86 -3.62 5.17
CA GLN A 84 -11.98 -3.95 6.28
C GLN A 84 -10.57 -3.47 5.97
N PRO A 85 -10.28 -2.17 6.18
CA PRO A 85 -8.97 -1.61 5.81
C PRO A 85 -7.81 -2.26 6.55
N GLU A 86 -8.03 -2.80 7.72
CA GLU A 86 -7.01 -3.50 8.47
C GLU A 86 -6.42 -4.68 7.68
N LEU A 87 -7.23 -5.32 6.84
CA LEU A 87 -6.75 -6.44 6.02
C LEU A 87 -5.79 -5.97 4.93
N ALA A 88 -5.96 -4.74 4.44
CA ALA A 88 -5.02 -4.16 3.49
C ALA A 88 -3.67 -3.92 4.16
N VAL A 89 -3.68 -3.43 5.41
CA VAL A 89 -2.45 -3.21 6.16
C VAL A 89 -1.70 -4.53 6.34
N GLU A 90 -2.39 -5.58 6.76
CA GLU A 90 -1.78 -6.90 6.95
C GLU A 90 -1.22 -7.45 5.64
N TYR A 91 -1.98 -7.30 4.55
CA TYR A 91 -1.54 -7.77 3.24
C TYR A 91 -0.26 -7.08 2.79
N LEU A 92 -0.24 -5.74 2.87
CA LEU A 92 0.94 -4.98 2.46
C LEU A 92 2.15 -5.30 3.32
N SER A 93 1.96 -5.45 4.63
CA SER A 93 3.06 -5.80 5.52
C SER A 93 3.68 -7.14 5.12
N GLU A 94 2.85 -8.13 4.81
CA GLU A 94 3.32 -9.46 4.43
C GLU A 94 4.00 -9.46 3.06
N TRP A 95 3.34 -8.88 2.06
CA TRP A 95 3.83 -8.96 0.68
C TRP A 95 4.98 -8.00 0.37
N LEU A 96 5.18 -6.98 1.20
CA LEU A 96 6.36 -6.13 1.13
C LEU A 96 7.44 -6.57 2.13
N GLU A 97 7.19 -7.69 2.81
CA GLU A 97 8.14 -8.34 3.72
C GLU A 97 8.63 -7.40 4.82
N SER A 98 7.72 -6.63 5.37
CA SER A 98 8.03 -5.71 6.45
C SER A 98 8.33 -6.46 7.75
N THR A 99 9.28 -5.97 8.53
CA THR A 99 9.57 -6.54 9.85
C THR A 99 8.87 -5.78 10.96
N ASN A 100 8.33 -4.61 10.67
CA ASN A 100 7.63 -3.80 11.67
C ASN A 100 6.60 -2.89 10.98
N THR A 101 5.42 -2.81 11.56
CA THR A 101 4.34 -1.95 11.07
C THR A 101 3.98 -0.95 12.16
N LYS A 102 3.97 0.34 11.80
CA LYS A 102 3.60 1.40 12.73
C LYS A 102 2.36 2.12 12.23
N SER A 103 1.31 2.15 13.02
CA SER A 103 0.13 2.98 12.74
C SER A 103 0.38 4.40 13.22
N LYS A 104 -0.08 5.34 12.43
CA LYS A 104 0.08 6.77 12.75
C LYS A 104 -1.21 7.37 13.26
#